data_f618d83d29ae84e759ffe7bbf17e6e33
#
_entry.id   f618d83d29ae84e759ffe7bbf17e6e33
#
_cell.length_a   1.000
_cell.length_b   1.000
_cell.length_c   1.000
_cell.angle_alpha   90.00
_cell.angle_beta   90.00
_cell.angle_gamma   90.00
#
_symmetry.space_group_name_H-M   'P 1'
#
loop_
_entity.id
_entity.type
_entity.pdbx_description
1 polymer ?
#
loop_
_entity_poly.entity_id
_entity_poly.type
_entity_poly.pdbx_seq_one_letter_code
_entity_poly.pdbx_strand_id
1 'polypeptide(L)'
;DPVWATLEVGGIGQDGRHMVTKTDYRFLHTLENMGPSPEPNMTVLYAPRLPENFKKYCAHISVATSSIQYENDEVMRPVWGDDYSICCCVSATQTGKEMQFFGARANLAKALLYAINGGWDLKHQEQVAPNTGRIETEYLDYDQVQEKFDLTMEWLAGLYVNTLNLIHYMHDKYYYEASQMALIDTNVRRTFATGIAGFSHVVDSLCAIRYAKVKVIRDENGYAADFQVEGDFPRYGNDDDRADTIAVWLLRTFLEKIKHYHTYRDSEPTTSILTITSNVVYGKYTGNMPDGRRAWTPLAPGANPSYGAEQSGLIASLNSVAKLPYQYALDGISNTQTINPGALGHSDRERTENLVNILDGYFSRGAHHLNVNVFGKEMLVDAMEHPEKPEYQNFTIRVSGYAVKFIDLTREQQLDVISRTCHETL
;
A
#
# COMPACT_ATOMS: atom_id res chain seq x y z
N ASP A 1 19.58 -1.91 -15.02
CA ASP A 1 18.79 -1.89 -13.80
C ASP A 1 19.25 -2.99 -12.88
N PRO A 2 19.28 -2.75 -11.56
CA PRO A 2 19.59 -3.77 -10.61
C PRO A 2 18.60 -4.92 -10.71
N VAL A 3 19.08 -6.13 -10.55
CA VAL A 3 18.22 -7.29 -10.34
C VAL A 3 17.51 -7.09 -9.01
N TRP A 4 16.20 -7.08 -9.02
CA TRP A 4 15.42 -6.96 -7.81
C TRP A 4 15.57 -8.23 -6.98
N ALA A 5 16.31 -8.15 -5.91
CA ALA A 5 16.56 -9.26 -5.00
C ALA A 5 16.06 -8.90 -3.61
N THR A 6 15.24 -9.75 -3.02
CA THR A 6 14.85 -9.64 -1.62
C THR A 6 15.78 -10.49 -0.77
N LEU A 7 16.28 -9.90 0.31
CA LEU A 7 17.07 -10.59 1.34
C LEU A 7 16.32 -10.52 2.66
N GLU A 8 16.04 -11.68 3.23
CA GLU A 8 15.22 -11.82 4.44
C GLU A 8 16.06 -12.17 5.64
N VAL A 9 15.76 -11.58 6.78
CA VAL A 9 16.40 -11.82 8.07
C VAL A 9 15.34 -11.89 9.18
N GLY A 10 15.67 -12.61 10.26
CA GLY A 10 14.77 -12.75 11.41
C GLY A 10 13.80 -13.92 11.27
N GLY A 11 12.58 -13.74 11.73
CA GLY A 11 11.50 -14.73 11.67
C GLY A 11 11.43 -15.69 12.86
N ILE A 12 10.26 -16.32 12.98
CA ILE A 12 9.94 -17.32 14.01
C ILE A 12 9.49 -18.59 13.31
N GLY A 13 10.19 -19.71 13.52
CA GLY A 13 9.77 -21.02 13.00
C GLY A 13 8.45 -21.51 13.59
N GLN A 14 7.81 -22.46 12.93
CA GLN A 14 6.56 -23.10 13.44
C GLN A 14 6.73 -23.75 14.79
N ASP A 15 7.95 -24.15 15.14
CA ASP A 15 8.33 -24.67 16.46
C ASP A 15 8.40 -23.58 17.56
N GLY A 16 8.16 -22.31 17.20
CA GLY A 16 8.16 -21.16 18.12
C GLY A 16 9.53 -20.58 18.42
N ARG A 17 10.62 -21.15 17.89
CA ARG A 17 11.98 -20.61 18.07
C ARG A 17 12.24 -19.50 17.05
N HIS A 18 13.00 -18.47 17.46
CA HIS A 18 13.48 -17.47 16.51
C HIS A 18 14.55 -18.08 15.57
N MET A 19 14.57 -17.61 14.34
CA MET A 19 15.52 -18.04 13.32
C MET A 19 16.74 -17.12 13.20
N VAL A 20 16.85 -16.11 14.06
CA VAL A 20 17.95 -15.13 14.07
C VAL A 20 19.29 -15.82 14.31
N THR A 21 20.23 -15.56 13.42
CA THR A 21 21.61 -16.09 13.44
C THR A 21 22.64 -14.96 13.40
N LYS A 22 23.93 -15.28 13.52
CA LYS A 22 24.99 -14.30 13.29
C LYS A 22 25.02 -13.78 11.85
N THR A 23 24.51 -14.54 10.91
CA THR A 23 24.47 -14.15 9.50
C THR A 23 23.49 -12.99 9.28
N ASP A 24 22.35 -12.99 9.99
CA ASP A 24 21.39 -11.88 9.91
C ASP A 24 22.02 -10.56 10.34
N TYR A 25 22.76 -10.56 11.45
CA TYR A 25 23.52 -9.37 11.88
C TYR A 25 24.58 -8.93 10.85
N ARG A 26 25.23 -9.88 10.17
CA ARG A 26 26.23 -9.55 9.13
C ARG A 26 25.58 -8.93 7.91
N PHE A 27 24.41 -9.42 7.49
CA PHE A 27 23.64 -8.82 6.39
C PHE A 27 23.21 -7.40 6.73
N LEU A 28 22.62 -7.19 7.89
CA LEU A 28 22.26 -5.84 8.34
C LEU A 28 23.47 -4.90 8.45
N HIS A 29 24.61 -5.41 8.93
CA HIS A 29 25.85 -4.64 9.06
C HIS A 29 26.42 -4.17 7.72
N THR A 30 26.06 -4.79 6.59
CA THR A 30 26.46 -4.28 5.27
C THR A 30 25.95 -2.88 5.01
N LEU A 31 24.74 -2.53 5.52
CA LEU A 31 24.17 -1.20 5.38
C LEU A 31 24.92 -0.13 6.19
N GLU A 32 25.53 -0.50 7.33
CA GLU A 32 26.44 0.41 8.06
C GLU A 32 27.74 0.64 7.30
N ASN A 33 28.31 -0.44 6.73
CA ASN A 33 29.61 -0.38 6.04
C ASN A 33 29.54 0.31 4.67
N MET A 34 28.46 0.11 3.93
CA MET A 34 28.28 0.59 2.56
C MET A 34 27.41 1.84 2.48
N GLY A 35 26.69 2.16 3.54
CA GLY A 35 25.68 3.22 3.58
C GLY A 35 24.31 2.80 3.07
N PRO A 36 23.36 3.75 3.03
CA PRO A 36 22.00 3.51 2.54
C PRO A 36 22.00 2.92 1.13
N SER A 37 21.18 1.90 0.89
CA SER A 37 21.03 1.28 -0.42
C SER A 37 19.59 0.79 -0.63
N PRO A 38 19.00 0.98 -1.82
CA PRO A 38 17.70 0.42 -2.14
C PRO A 38 17.74 -1.08 -2.38
N GLU A 39 18.90 -1.63 -2.79
CA GLU A 39 19.08 -3.04 -3.16
C GLU A 39 20.32 -3.66 -2.47
N PRO A 40 20.22 -4.93 -2.05
CA PRO A 40 19.02 -5.78 -2.05
C PRO A 40 17.91 -5.23 -1.17
N ASN A 41 16.63 -5.49 -1.53
CA ASN A 41 15.50 -5.11 -0.70
C ASN A 41 15.53 -5.92 0.60
N MET A 42 16.04 -5.31 1.67
CA MET A 42 16.24 -5.97 2.96
C MET A 42 14.92 -6.01 3.73
N THR A 43 14.43 -7.21 4.01
CA THR A 43 13.18 -7.45 4.73
C THR A 43 13.46 -8.13 6.06
N VAL A 44 12.94 -7.55 7.14
CA VAL A 44 12.92 -8.17 8.47
C VAL A 44 11.59 -8.88 8.65
N LEU A 45 11.62 -10.21 8.73
CA LEU A 45 10.47 -11.00 9.17
C LEU A 45 10.32 -10.79 10.68
N TYR A 46 9.46 -9.82 11.01
CA TYR A 46 9.35 -9.29 12.37
C TYR A 46 8.32 -10.05 13.20
N ALA A 47 8.64 -10.25 14.46
CA ALA A 47 7.71 -10.67 15.49
C ALA A 47 8.09 -9.99 16.81
N PRO A 48 7.12 -9.54 17.64
CA PRO A 48 7.43 -8.92 18.96
C PRO A 48 8.30 -9.78 19.88
N ARG A 49 8.23 -11.09 19.74
CA ARG A 49 9.02 -12.07 20.51
C ARG A 49 10.42 -12.36 19.97
N LEU A 50 10.88 -11.68 18.93
CA LEU A 50 12.27 -11.76 18.49
C LEU A 50 13.22 -11.26 19.57
N PRO A 51 14.51 -11.72 19.57
CA PRO A 51 15.49 -11.26 20.55
C PRO A 51 15.61 -9.73 20.58
N GLU A 52 15.54 -9.15 21.75
CA GLU A 52 15.53 -7.71 21.97
C GLU A 52 16.71 -6.99 21.28
N ASN A 53 17.92 -7.58 21.40
CA ASN A 53 19.10 -7.00 20.75
C ASN A 53 19.01 -7.02 19.22
N PHE A 54 18.32 -8.01 18.63
CA PHE A 54 18.11 -8.06 17.20
C PHE A 54 17.11 -6.98 16.76
N LYS A 55 15.98 -6.85 17.46
CA LYS A 55 15.00 -5.77 17.21
C LYS A 55 15.64 -4.39 17.28
N LYS A 56 16.46 -4.14 18.32
CA LYS A 56 17.19 -2.88 18.47
C LYS A 56 18.18 -2.65 17.33
N TYR A 57 18.88 -3.69 16.89
CA TYR A 57 19.80 -3.54 15.78
C TYR A 57 19.08 -3.22 14.46
N CYS A 58 17.97 -3.90 14.15
CA CYS A 58 17.13 -3.57 13.00
C CYS A 58 16.61 -2.11 13.07
N ALA A 59 16.10 -1.69 14.22
CA ALA A 59 15.61 -0.33 14.41
C ALA A 59 16.73 0.72 14.24
N HIS A 60 17.94 0.44 14.76
CA HIS A 60 19.12 1.28 14.56
C HIS A 60 19.45 1.46 13.07
N ILE A 61 19.48 0.36 12.30
CA ILE A 61 19.73 0.41 10.85
C ILE A 61 18.62 1.19 10.12
N SER A 62 17.34 1.03 10.52
CA SER A 62 16.25 1.82 9.94
C SER A 62 16.40 3.31 10.20
N VAL A 63 16.75 3.70 11.43
CA VAL A 63 16.97 5.10 11.81
C VAL A 63 18.14 5.71 11.02
N ALA A 64 19.19 4.92 10.79
CA ALA A 64 20.40 5.41 10.12
C ALA A 64 20.28 5.44 8.58
N THR A 65 19.52 4.52 7.97
CA THR A 65 19.60 4.29 6.52
C THR A 65 18.28 4.34 5.76
N SER A 66 17.13 4.18 6.43
CA SER A 66 15.80 3.99 5.79
C SER A 66 15.81 2.88 4.71
N SER A 67 16.69 1.87 4.82
CA SER A 67 16.92 0.87 3.77
C SER A 67 16.25 -0.48 4.01
N ILE A 68 15.59 -0.68 5.16
CA ILE A 68 14.94 -1.95 5.48
C ILE A 68 13.43 -1.78 5.66
N GLN A 69 12.69 -2.87 5.43
CA GLN A 69 11.26 -2.98 5.70
C GLN A 69 10.98 -4.07 6.72
N TYR A 70 9.78 -4.04 7.29
CA TYR A 70 9.34 -5.00 8.29
C TYR A 70 8.06 -5.68 7.81
N GLU A 71 7.99 -6.99 7.96
CA GLU A 71 6.82 -7.80 7.69
C GLU A 71 6.49 -8.71 8.85
N ASN A 72 5.22 -8.84 9.18
CA ASN A 72 4.75 -9.56 10.35
C ASN A 72 4.75 -11.07 10.12
N ASP A 73 5.79 -11.72 10.60
CA ASP A 73 5.95 -13.17 10.48
C ASP A 73 4.82 -13.94 11.22
N GLU A 74 4.24 -13.36 12.27
CA GLU A 74 3.18 -14.03 13.04
C GLU A 74 1.83 -14.11 12.32
N VAL A 75 1.56 -13.18 11.37
CA VAL A 75 0.34 -13.25 10.53
C VAL A 75 0.60 -13.96 9.21
N MET A 76 1.85 -13.99 8.73
CA MET A 76 2.20 -14.58 7.44
C MET A 76 2.48 -16.08 7.54
N ARG A 77 3.28 -16.50 8.50
CA ARG A 77 3.71 -17.90 8.65
C ARG A 77 2.56 -18.91 8.79
N PRO A 78 1.45 -18.62 9.51
CA PRO A 78 0.29 -19.53 9.54
C PRO A 78 -0.34 -19.79 8.18
N VAL A 79 -0.21 -18.85 7.24
CA VAL A 79 -0.76 -18.96 5.87
C VAL A 79 0.22 -19.64 4.93
N TRP A 80 1.51 -19.29 5.02
CA TRP A 80 2.53 -19.63 4.02
C TRP A 80 3.51 -20.72 4.48
N GLY A 81 3.50 -21.10 5.77
CA GLY A 81 4.44 -22.09 6.33
C GLY A 81 5.83 -21.53 6.60
N ASP A 82 6.82 -22.42 6.75
CA ASP A 82 8.21 -22.02 7.08
C ASP A 82 9.04 -21.61 5.86
N ASP A 83 8.69 -22.09 4.68
CA ASP A 83 9.46 -21.93 3.45
C ASP A 83 8.97 -20.76 2.57
N TYR A 84 8.29 -19.79 3.14
CA TYR A 84 7.86 -18.63 2.35
C TYR A 84 8.97 -17.58 2.25
N SER A 85 8.90 -16.81 1.21
CA SER A 85 9.71 -15.61 1.00
C SER A 85 8.86 -14.46 0.46
N ILE A 86 9.37 -13.25 0.58
CA ILE A 86 8.76 -12.05 -0.01
C ILE A 86 9.20 -11.95 -1.46
N CYS A 87 8.29 -12.23 -2.38
CA CYS A 87 8.62 -12.38 -3.79
C CYS A 87 8.75 -11.06 -4.56
N CYS A 88 8.33 -9.95 -3.98
CA CYS A 88 8.44 -8.63 -4.62
C CYS A 88 8.55 -7.55 -3.54
N CYS A 89 7.46 -6.81 -3.31
CA CYS A 89 7.44 -5.70 -2.34
C CYS A 89 6.96 -6.17 -0.97
N VAL A 90 5.80 -6.84 -0.94
CA VAL A 90 5.07 -7.23 0.28
C VAL A 90 4.30 -8.55 0.12
N SER A 91 4.41 -9.19 -1.04
CA SER A 91 3.70 -10.45 -1.30
C SER A 91 4.53 -11.63 -0.88
N ALA A 92 3.94 -12.56 -0.12
CA ALA A 92 4.58 -13.82 0.22
C ALA A 92 4.28 -14.90 -0.81
N THR A 93 5.24 -15.81 -0.99
CA THR A 93 5.10 -17.02 -1.79
C THR A 93 5.95 -18.13 -1.21
N GLN A 94 5.51 -19.37 -1.31
CA GLN A 94 6.36 -20.52 -0.97
C GLN A 94 7.37 -20.75 -2.09
N THR A 95 8.63 -20.53 -1.78
CA THR A 95 9.74 -20.67 -2.73
C THR A 95 9.78 -22.07 -3.33
N GLY A 96 9.72 -22.15 -4.66
CA GLY A 96 9.78 -23.42 -5.36
C GLY A 96 8.48 -24.23 -5.41
N LYS A 97 7.39 -23.77 -4.83
CA LYS A 97 6.09 -24.48 -4.77
C LYS A 97 4.93 -23.68 -5.35
N GLU A 98 5.08 -22.37 -5.43
CA GLU A 98 3.99 -21.47 -5.83
C GLU A 98 4.38 -20.60 -7.01
N MET A 99 3.39 -20.29 -7.82
CA MET A 99 3.47 -19.34 -8.93
C MET A 99 2.47 -18.23 -8.69
N GLN A 100 2.94 -16.98 -8.70
CA GLN A 100 2.09 -15.80 -8.59
C GLN A 100 1.85 -15.20 -9.98
N PHE A 101 0.59 -15.18 -10.41
CA PHE A 101 0.16 -14.38 -11.55
C PHE A 101 -0.10 -12.95 -11.09
N PHE A 102 0.80 -12.05 -11.42
CA PHE A 102 0.78 -10.68 -10.99
C PHE A 102 0.42 -9.73 -12.14
N GLY A 103 -0.39 -8.71 -11.86
CA GLY A 103 -0.84 -7.74 -12.86
C GLY A 103 -1.04 -6.33 -12.32
N ALA A 104 -1.83 -5.55 -13.03
CA ALA A 104 -2.17 -4.16 -12.66
C ALA A 104 -3.05 -4.08 -11.41
N ARG A 105 -3.36 -2.85 -10.95
CA ARG A 105 -4.30 -2.56 -9.87
C ARG A 105 -5.58 -1.96 -10.42
N ALA A 106 -6.70 -2.21 -9.71
CA ALA A 106 -7.98 -1.57 -9.99
C ALA A 106 -8.04 -0.19 -9.29
N ASN A 107 -8.32 0.86 -10.03
CA ASN A 107 -8.50 2.21 -9.49
C ASN A 107 -9.91 2.39 -8.93
N LEU A 108 -10.12 2.06 -7.65
CA LEU A 108 -11.42 2.16 -6.99
C LEU A 108 -11.86 3.62 -6.76
N ALA A 109 -10.93 4.56 -6.66
CA ALA A 109 -11.26 5.98 -6.57
C ALA A 109 -11.96 6.47 -7.85
N LYS A 110 -11.46 6.05 -9.01
CA LYS A 110 -12.11 6.35 -10.30
C LYS A 110 -13.45 5.60 -10.46
N ALA A 111 -13.52 4.36 -9.97
CA ALA A 111 -14.77 3.59 -9.97
C ALA A 111 -15.88 4.24 -9.13
N LEU A 112 -15.55 4.87 -8.00
CA LEU A 112 -16.51 5.64 -7.21
C LEU A 112 -17.09 6.83 -8.01
N LEU A 113 -16.26 7.53 -8.78
CA LEU A 113 -16.69 8.61 -9.65
C LEU A 113 -17.59 8.09 -10.80
N TYR A 114 -17.30 6.90 -11.32
CA TYR A 114 -18.19 6.24 -12.29
C TYR A 114 -19.54 5.89 -11.67
N ALA A 115 -19.57 5.41 -10.43
CA ALA A 115 -20.82 5.13 -9.72
C ALA A 115 -21.69 6.39 -9.58
N ILE A 116 -21.08 7.53 -9.24
CA ILE A 116 -21.78 8.82 -9.10
C ILE A 116 -22.27 9.33 -10.47
N ASN A 117 -21.47 9.16 -11.53
CA ASN A 117 -21.74 9.68 -12.86
C ASN A 117 -22.38 8.67 -13.83
N GLY A 118 -22.90 7.54 -13.32
CA GLY A 118 -23.55 6.53 -14.16
C GLY A 118 -22.62 5.90 -15.21
N GLY A 119 -21.36 5.75 -14.90
CA GLY A 119 -20.34 5.13 -15.77
C GLY A 119 -19.62 6.09 -16.72
N TRP A 120 -19.88 7.38 -16.64
CA TRP A 120 -19.24 8.40 -17.48
C TRP A 120 -17.86 8.78 -16.99
N ASP A 121 -16.88 8.84 -17.90
CA ASP A 121 -15.53 9.30 -17.62
C ASP A 121 -15.37 10.79 -17.93
N LEU A 122 -15.18 11.59 -16.87
CA LEU A 122 -14.97 13.05 -17.00
C LEU A 122 -13.69 13.42 -17.74
N LYS A 123 -12.64 12.59 -17.71
CA LYS A 123 -11.39 12.91 -18.38
C LYS A 123 -11.44 12.69 -19.88
N HIS A 124 -12.03 11.57 -20.32
CA HIS A 124 -12.11 11.20 -21.73
C HIS A 124 -13.42 11.60 -22.38
N GLN A 125 -14.39 12.09 -21.58
CA GLN A 125 -15.72 12.51 -22.06
C GLN A 125 -16.45 11.37 -22.82
N GLU A 126 -16.46 10.18 -22.21
CA GLU A 126 -17.07 8.99 -22.83
C GLU A 126 -17.70 8.07 -21.79
N GLN A 127 -18.64 7.23 -22.24
CA GLN A 127 -19.25 6.17 -21.41
C GLN A 127 -18.27 4.98 -21.33
N VAL A 128 -17.67 4.76 -20.16
CA VAL A 128 -16.68 3.68 -19.93
C VAL A 128 -17.29 2.51 -19.19
N ALA A 129 -18.01 2.74 -18.11
CA ALA A 129 -18.70 1.70 -17.34
C ALA A 129 -20.18 1.58 -17.77
N PRO A 130 -20.87 0.48 -17.45
CA PRO A 130 -22.29 0.35 -17.72
C PRO A 130 -23.09 1.54 -17.19
N ASN A 131 -24.02 2.03 -17.98
CA ASN A 131 -24.86 3.15 -17.57
C ASN A 131 -25.87 2.70 -16.51
N THR A 132 -25.58 2.98 -15.25
CA THR A 132 -26.47 2.73 -14.11
C THR A 132 -27.35 3.95 -13.77
N GLY A 133 -27.34 4.98 -14.62
CA GLY A 133 -27.94 6.29 -14.33
C GLY A 133 -27.07 7.10 -13.35
N ARG A 134 -26.83 8.36 -13.68
CA ARG A 134 -26.10 9.28 -12.77
C ARG A 134 -26.94 9.65 -11.55
N ILE A 135 -26.28 10.04 -10.47
CA ILE A 135 -26.96 10.61 -9.29
C ILE A 135 -27.31 12.06 -9.61
N GLU A 136 -28.59 12.42 -9.57
CA GLU A 136 -29.07 13.75 -9.96
C GLU A 136 -29.38 14.67 -8.76
N THR A 137 -29.34 14.15 -7.53
CA THR A 137 -29.61 14.91 -6.31
C THR A 137 -28.56 16.01 -6.10
N GLU A 138 -28.97 17.10 -5.45
CA GLU A 138 -28.05 18.21 -5.10
C GLU A 138 -26.99 17.77 -4.09
N TYR A 139 -27.36 16.91 -3.15
CA TYR A 139 -26.48 16.30 -2.16
C TYR A 139 -26.41 14.81 -2.38
N LEU A 140 -25.22 14.22 -2.15
CA LEU A 140 -25.06 12.77 -2.23
C LEU A 140 -25.72 12.09 -1.03
N ASP A 141 -26.48 11.04 -1.31
CA ASP A 141 -27.02 10.11 -0.32
C ASP A 141 -26.13 8.88 -0.19
N TYR A 142 -25.80 8.48 1.04
CA TYR A 142 -24.86 7.40 1.29
C TYR A 142 -25.34 6.05 0.73
N ASP A 143 -26.60 5.70 0.99
CA ASP A 143 -27.14 4.39 0.57
C ASP A 143 -27.23 4.31 -0.95
N GLN A 144 -27.64 5.40 -1.61
CA GLN A 144 -27.67 5.48 -3.07
C GLN A 144 -26.26 5.37 -3.69
N VAL A 145 -25.28 6.06 -3.12
CA VAL A 145 -23.89 5.99 -3.61
C VAL A 145 -23.33 4.58 -3.39
N GLN A 146 -23.57 3.98 -2.22
CA GLN A 146 -23.08 2.65 -1.89
C GLN A 146 -23.67 1.59 -2.84
N GLU A 147 -24.98 1.63 -3.12
CA GLU A 147 -25.65 0.72 -4.07
C GLU A 147 -25.02 0.83 -5.47
N LYS A 148 -24.89 2.04 -6.00
CA LYS A 148 -24.28 2.25 -7.33
C LYS A 148 -22.80 1.88 -7.37
N PHE A 149 -22.08 2.14 -6.29
CA PHE A 149 -20.67 1.77 -6.19
C PHE A 149 -20.50 0.26 -6.11
N ASP A 150 -21.38 -0.44 -5.41
CA ASP A 150 -21.39 -1.91 -5.37
C ASP A 150 -21.58 -2.53 -6.76
N LEU A 151 -22.53 -2.02 -7.55
CA LEU A 151 -22.75 -2.43 -8.95
C LEU A 151 -21.52 -2.11 -9.83
N THR A 152 -20.92 -0.95 -9.64
CA THR A 152 -19.73 -0.53 -10.40
C THR A 152 -18.51 -1.40 -10.04
N MET A 153 -18.33 -1.75 -8.76
CA MET A 153 -17.28 -2.68 -8.33
C MET A 153 -17.45 -4.09 -8.91
N GLU A 154 -18.71 -4.58 -9.01
CA GLU A 154 -18.99 -5.87 -9.62
C GLU A 154 -18.57 -5.90 -11.10
N TRP A 155 -18.99 -4.88 -11.86
CA TRP A 155 -18.55 -4.73 -13.25
C TRP A 155 -17.04 -4.64 -13.39
N LEU A 156 -16.41 -3.81 -12.53
CA LEU A 156 -14.96 -3.61 -12.55
C LEU A 156 -14.22 -4.90 -12.22
N ALA A 157 -14.70 -5.68 -11.25
CA ALA A 157 -14.09 -6.97 -10.90
C ALA A 157 -14.09 -7.92 -12.09
N GLY A 158 -15.20 -8.04 -12.83
CA GLY A 158 -15.30 -8.84 -14.04
C GLY A 158 -14.35 -8.37 -15.15
N LEU A 159 -14.33 -7.07 -15.44
CA LEU A 159 -13.41 -6.47 -16.42
C LEU A 159 -11.95 -6.70 -16.01
N TYR A 160 -11.64 -6.51 -14.75
CA TYR A 160 -10.29 -6.63 -14.20
C TYR A 160 -9.77 -8.07 -14.30
N VAL A 161 -10.55 -9.05 -13.83
CA VAL A 161 -10.18 -10.46 -13.93
C VAL A 161 -10.02 -10.90 -15.38
N ASN A 162 -10.95 -10.51 -16.28
CA ASN A 162 -10.82 -10.85 -17.70
C ASN A 162 -9.59 -10.24 -18.35
N THR A 163 -9.25 -9.00 -17.99
CA THR A 163 -8.03 -8.32 -18.48
C THR A 163 -6.78 -9.04 -18.00
N LEU A 164 -6.71 -9.39 -16.73
CA LEU A 164 -5.57 -10.14 -16.17
C LEU A 164 -5.47 -11.55 -16.77
N ASN A 165 -6.59 -12.24 -16.97
CA ASN A 165 -6.62 -13.54 -17.65
C ASN A 165 -5.98 -13.46 -19.06
N LEU A 166 -6.32 -12.41 -19.82
CA LEU A 166 -5.73 -12.19 -21.14
C LEU A 166 -4.22 -11.89 -21.06
N ILE A 167 -3.80 -11.06 -20.10
CA ILE A 167 -2.39 -10.75 -19.89
C ILE A 167 -1.61 -12.01 -19.56
N HIS A 168 -2.08 -12.83 -18.62
CA HIS A 168 -1.39 -14.07 -18.23
C HIS A 168 -1.40 -15.13 -19.31
N TYR A 169 -2.49 -15.26 -20.06
CA TYR A 169 -2.53 -16.10 -21.25
C TYR A 169 -1.45 -15.68 -22.27
N MET A 170 -1.32 -14.38 -22.53
CA MET A 170 -0.32 -13.85 -23.46
C MET A 170 1.11 -14.05 -22.95
N HIS A 171 1.36 -13.90 -21.66
CA HIS A 171 2.66 -14.20 -21.06
C HIS A 171 3.02 -15.69 -21.21
N ASP A 172 2.08 -16.58 -20.91
CA ASP A 172 2.30 -18.03 -20.99
C ASP A 172 2.46 -18.54 -22.44
N LYS A 173 1.88 -17.85 -23.41
CA LYS A 173 2.17 -18.10 -24.82
C LYS A 173 3.67 -18.04 -25.13
N TYR A 174 4.41 -17.26 -24.35
CA TYR A 174 5.88 -17.13 -24.42
C TYR A 174 6.58 -17.82 -23.25
N TYR A 175 5.99 -18.90 -22.72
CA TYR A 175 6.57 -19.77 -21.68
C TYR A 175 6.84 -19.08 -20.33
N TYR A 176 6.05 -18.11 -19.94
CA TYR A 176 6.26 -17.37 -18.68
C TYR A 176 6.25 -18.30 -17.46
N GLU A 177 5.16 -19.05 -17.22
CA GLU A 177 5.09 -19.99 -16.10
C GLU A 177 6.18 -21.07 -16.22
N ALA A 178 6.34 -21.69 -17.40
CA ALA A 178 7.34 -22.73 -17.60
C ALA A 178 8.76 -22.26 -17.31
N SER A 179 9.10 -21.00 -17.62
CA SER A 179 10.41 -20.42 -17.30
C SER A 179 10.59 -20.20 -15.82
N GLN A 180 9.56 -19.70 -15.13
CA GLN A 180 9.59 -19.46 -13.68
C GLN A 180 9.64 -20.76 -12.88
N MET A 181 8.99 -21.81 -13.39
CA MET A 181 8.81 -23.11 -12.72
C MET A 181 9.84 -24.17 -13.14
N ALA A 182 10.83 -23.83 -13.96
CA ALA A 182 11.78 -24.80 -14.54
C ALA A 182 12.55 -25.65 -13.52
N LEU A 183 12.72 -25.16 -12.31
CA LEU A 183 13.45 -25.86 -11.22
C LEU A 183 12.54 -26.13 -10.00
N ILE A 184 11.23 -26.10 -10.18
CA ILE A 184 10.26 -26.07 -9.10
C ILE A 184 9.43 -27.36 -9.08
N ASP A 185 8.71 -27.57 -7.98
CA ASP A 185 7.85 -28.72 -7.75
C ASP A 185 6.81 -28.89 -8.87
N THR A 186 6.44 -30.14 -9.16
CA THR A 186 5.42 -30.49 -10.14
C THR A 186 4.00 -30.15 -9.68
N ASN A 187 3.78 -30.01 -8.38
CA ASN A 187 2.48 -29.65 -7.80
C ASN A 187 2.45 -28.15 -7.47
N VAL A 188 2.21 -27.34 -8.48
CA VAL A 188 2.26 -25.87 -8.37
C VAL A 188 0.94 -25.33 -7.83
N ARG A 189 0.97 -24.63 -6.69
CA ARG A 189 -0.12 -23.75 -6.27
C ARG A 189 0.00 -22.42 -7.02
N ARG A 190 -1.11 -21.97 -7.60
CA ARG A 190 -1.15 -20.71 -8.35
C ARG A 190 -1.98 -19.69 -7.61
N THR A 191 -1.43 -18.51 -7.39
CA THR A 191 -2.16 -17.33 -6.88
C THR A 191 -2.39 -16.34 -8.01
N PHE A 192 -3.53 -15.64 -7.93
CA PHE A 192 -3.94 -14.61 -8.89
C PHE A 192 -3.93 -13.26 -8.19
N ALA A 193 -2.79 -12.59 -8.29
CA ALA A 193 -2.52 -11.37 -7.55
C ALA A 193 -3.28 -10.18 -8.14
N THR A 194 -4.21 -9.66 -7.38
CA THR A 194 -4.96 -8.44 -7.69
C THR A 194 -4.54 -7.30 -6.76
N GLY A 195 -5.04 -6.09 -6.98
CA GLY A 195 -4.70 -4.98 -6.10
C GLY A 195 -5.62 -3.78 -6.25
N ILE A 196 -5.64 -2.98 -5.20
CA ILE A 196 -6.47 -1.78 -5.06
C ILE A 196 -5.59 -0.54 -5.11
N ALA A 197 -5.99 0.46 -5.93
CA ALA A 197 -5.48 1.82 -5.91
C ALA A 197 -6.57 2.80 -5.47
N GLY A 198 -6.19 3.86 -4.74
CA GLY A 198 -7.10 4.89 -4.25
C GLY A 198 -7.91 4.47 -3.02
N PHE A 199 -7.43 3.49 -2.27
CA PHE A 199 -8.13 2.90 -1.14
C PHE A 199 -8.60 3.93 -0.10
N SER A 200 -7.69 4.69 0.48
CA SER A 200 -8.01 5.69 1.52
C SER A 200 -8.92 6.81 1.01
N HIS A 201 -8.75 7.25 -0.23
CA HIS A 201 -9.62 8.27 -0.85
C HIS A 201 -11.07 7.79 -1.01
N VAL A 202 -11.28 6.51 -1.31
CA VAL A 202 -12.64 5.92 -1.35
C VAL A 202 -13.23 5.87 0.06
N VAL A 203 -12.45 5.43 1.06
CA VAL A 203 -12.89 5.38 2.45
C VAL A 203 -13.29 6.77 2.94
N ASP A 204 -12.42 7.76 2.77
CA ASP A 204 -12.67 9.14 3.20
C ASP A 204 -13.86 9.77 2.44
N SER A 205 -14.01 9.48 1.15
CA SER A 205 -15.16 9.94 0.36
C SER A 205 -16.47 9.35 0.87
N LEU A 206 -16.51 8.06 1.17
CA LEU A 206 -17.68 7.42 1.76
C LEU A 206 -17.98 7.95 3.17
N CYS A 207 -16.95 8.25 3.95
CA CYS A 207 -17.09 8.90 5.24
C CYS A 207 -17.70 10.32 5.10
N ALA A 208 -17.20 11.12 4.14
CA ALA A 208 -17.73 12.45 3.87
C ALA A 208 -19.22 12.39 3.50
N ILE A 209 -19.60 11.47 2.63
CA ILE A 209 -21.00 11.29 2.19
C ILE A 209 -21.88 10.82 3.34
N ARG A 210 -21.37 9.96 4.24
CA ARG A 210 -22.15 9.39 5.33
C ARG A 210 -22.31 10.33 6.55
N TYR A 211 -21.30 11.11 6.88
CA TYR A 211 -21.21 11.84 8.15
C TYR A 211 -21.23 13.36 7.98
N ALA A 212 -21.06 13.87 6.77
CA ALA A 212 -21.19 15.28 6.44
C ALA A 212 -22.25 15.48 5.35
N LYS A 213 -22.34 16.68 4.78
CA LYS A 213 -23.16 16.97 3.61
C LYS A 213 -22.26 17.22 2.41
N VAL A 214 -22.39 16.41 1.39
CA VAL A 214 -21.59 16.54 0.16
C VAL A 214 -22.47 17.07 -0.95
N LYS A 215 -22.31 18.35 -1.27
CA LYS A 215 -22.98 19.01 -2.39
C LYS A 215 -22.27 18.72 -3.69
N VAL A 216 -23.04 18.33 -4.71
CA VAL A 216 -22.51 18.03 -6.04
C VAL A 216 -22.43 19.32 -6.87
N ILE A 217 -21.26 19.62 -7.40
CA ILE A 217 -21.01 20.67 -8.38
C ILE A 217 -20.94 20.04 -9.77
N ARG A 218 -21.88 20.42 -10.65
CA ARG A 218 -22.04 19.79 -11.96
C ARG A 218 -21.38 20.62 -13.06
N ASP A 219 -20.89 19.95 -14.09
CA ASP A 219 -20.47 20.57 -15.33
C ASP A 219 -21.68 20.98 -16.21
N GLU A 220 -21.41 21.55 -17.36
CA GLU A 220 -22.42 21.99 -18.35
C GLU A 220 -23.28 20.84 -18.90
N ASN A 221 -22.80 19.60 -18.83
CA ASN A 221 -23.49 18.39 -19.26
C ASN A 221 -24.24 17.70 -18.10
N GLY A 222 -24.15 18.27 -16.89
CA GLY A 222 -24.83 17.79 -15.69
C GLY A 222 -24.11 16.65 -14.97
N TYR A 223 -22.87 16.33 -15.30
CA TYR A 223 -22.06 15.36 -14.56
C TYR A 223 -21.43 15.99 -13.33
N ALA A 224 -21.26 15.19 -12.27
CA ALA A 224 -20.59 15.61 -11.04
C ALA A 224 -19.10 15.83 -11.30
N ALA A 225 -18.68 17.07 -11.43
CA ALA A 225 -17.31 17.48 -11.74
C ALA A 225 -16.52 17.92 -10.51
N ASP A 226 -17.20 18.39 -9.44
CA ASP A 226 -16.59 18.77 -8.17
C ASP A 226 -17.56 18.55 -7.01
N PHE A 227 -17.04 18.62 -5.78
CA PHE A 227 -17.81 18.38 -4.56
C PHE A 227 -17.46 19.45 -3.51
N GLN A 228 -18.50 19.95 -2.84
CA GLN A 228 -18.35 20.84 -1.69
C GLN A 228 -18.82 20.09 -0.44
N VAL A 229 -17.95 19.97 0.54
CA VAL A 229 -18.25 19.28 1.80
C VAL A 229 -18.60 20.32 2.87
N GLU A 230 -19.73 20.13 3.52
CA GLU A 230 -20.23 20.94 4.62
C GLU A 230 -20.27 20.09 5.90
N GLY A 231 -19.48 20.49 6.91
CA GLY A 231 -19.34 19.75 8.17
C GLY A 231 -18.11 18.86 8.22
N ASP A 232 -17.85 18.31 9.41
CA ASP A 232 -16.71 17.43 9.67
C ASP A 232 -17.12 15.96 9.49
N PHE A 233 -16.15 15.13 9.11
CA PHE A 233 -16.31 13.69 8.96
C PHE A 233 -15.06 12.92 9.42
N PRO A 234 -15.22 11.67 9.88
CA PRO A 234 -14.09 10.86 10.28
C PRO A 234 -13.23 10.51 9.05
N ARG A 235 -11.90 10.59 9.20
CA ARG A 235 -10.95 10.22 8.16
C ARG A 235 -10.16 8.99 8.56
N TYR A 236 -9.90 8.14 7.61
CA TYR A 236 -9.03 6.98 7.78
C TYR A 236 -7.61 7.41 8.18
N GLY A 237 -7.01 6.67 9.12
CA GLY A 237 -5.69 7.00 9.69
C GLY A 237 -5.73 7.78 11.01
N ASN A 238 -6.87 7.80 11.72
CA ASN A 238 -7.04 8.48 13.01
C ASN A 238 -7.57 7.56 14.12
N ASP A 239 -7.50 6.24 13.93
CA ASP A 239 -8.03 5.21 14.86
C ASP A 239 -9.53 5.38 15.15
N ASP A 240 -10.28 5.87 14.16
CA ASP A 240 -11.72 6.06 14.25
C ASP A 240 -12.47 4.90 13.59
N ASP A 241 -13.16 4.10 14.40
CA ASP A 241 -13.88 2.91 13.96
C ASP A 241 -14.95 3.19 12.90
N ARG A 242 -15.47 4.43 12.80
CA ARG A 242 -16.41 4.82 11.76
C ARG A 242 -15.76 4.78 10.37
N ALA A 243 -14.52 5.24 10.24
CA ALA A 243 -13.75 5.18 9.00
C ALA A 243 -13.13 3.79 8.80
N ASP A 244 -12.54 3.21 9.84
CA ASP A 244 -11.83 1.94 9.77
C ASP A 244 -12.75 0.78 9.40
N THR A 245 -14.02 0.79 9.84
CA THR A 245 -15.03 -0.19 9.44
C THR A 245 -15.37 -0.10 7.94
N ILE A 246 -15.42 1.11 7.37
CA ILE A 246 -15.61 1.30 5.92
C ILE A 246 -14.39 0.78 5.16
N ALA A 247 -13.19 0.99 5.68
CA ALA A 247 -11.96 0.47 5.09
C ALA A 247 -11.95 -1.07 5.03
N VAL A 248 -12.29 -1.75 6.12
CA VAL A 248 -12.41 -3.22 6.17
C VAL A 248 -13.50 -3.71 5.21
N TRP A 249 -14.65 -3.04 5.19
CA TRP A 249 -15.74 -3.37 4.26
C TRP A 249 -15.29 -3.27 2.79
N LEU A 250 -14.61 -2.20 2.41
CA LEU A 250 -14.14 -1.98 1.04
C LEU A 250 -13.19 -3.09 0.58
N LEU A 251 -12.19 -3.41 1.40
CA LEU A 251 -11.22 -4.45 1.12
C LEU A 251 -11.90 -5.82 0.91
N ARG A 252 -12.73 -6.22 1.88
CA ARG A 252 -13.45 -7.48 1.84
C ARG A 252 -14.38 -7.57 0.63
N THR A 253 -15.22 -6.54 0.41
CA THR A 253 -16.22 -6.54 -0.64
C THR A 253 -15.59 -6.66 -2.02
N PHE A 254 -14.50 -5.93 -2.29
CA PHE A 254 -13.86 -6.00 -3.60
C PHE A 254 -13.21 -7.38 -3.86
N LEU A 255 -12.54 -7.95 -2.87
CA LEU A 255 -12.00 -9.31 -3.00
C LEU A 255 -13.11 -10.36 -3.25
N GLU A 256 -14.22 -10.30 -2.51
CA GLU A 256 -15.34 -11.23 -2.72
C GLU A 256 -15.91 -11.12 -4.14
N LYS A 257 -16.01 -9.91 -4.70
CA LYS A 257 -16.44 -9.71 -6.09
C LYS A 257 -15.45 -10.30 -7.09
N ILE A 258 -14.15 -10.17 -6.87
CA ILE A 258 -13.12 -10.80 -7.71
C ILE A 258 -13.28 -12.33 -7.73
N LYS A 259 -13.60 -12.94 -6.58
CA LYS A 259 -13.81 -14.39 -6.45
C LYS A 259 -15.02 -14.94 -7.21
N HIS A 260 -15.93 -14.08 -7.68
CA HIS A 260 -17.05 -14.52 -8.52
C HIS A 260 -16.62 -14.95 -9.93
N TYR A 261 -15.42 -14.59 -10.35
CA TYR A 261 -14.96 -14.79 -11.73
C TYR A 261 -13.88 -15.86 -11.83
N HIS A 262 -13.92 -16.60 -12.92
CA HIS A 262 -12.92 -17.63 -13.25
C HIS A 262 -11.56 -16.97 -13.55
N THR A 263 -10.53 -17.44 -12.89
CA THR A 263 -9.16 -16.96 -13.02
C THR A 263 -8.32 -17.85 -13.91
N TYR A 264 -7.28 -17.28 -14.51
CA TYR A 264 -6.37 -18.01 -15.38
C TYR A 264 -5.76 -19.22 -14.66
N ARG A 265 -5.86 -20.42 -15.28
CA ARG A 265 -5.41 -21.71 -14.72
C ARG A 265 -5.98 -22.04 -13.34
N ASP A 266 -7.20 -21.65 -13.06
CA ASP A 266 -7.87 -21.85 -11.76
C ASP A 266 -7.03 -21.36 -10.57
N SER A 267 -6.24 -20.29 -10.78
CA SER A 267 -5.42 -19.70 -9.73
C SER A 267 -6.27 -19.05 -8.65
N GLU A 268 -5.80 -19.12 -7.40
CA GLU A 268 -6.50 -18.59 -6.23
C GLU A 268 -6.45 -17.06 -6.21
N PRO A 269 -7.60 -16.34 -6.24
CA PRO A 269 -7.60 -14.88 -6.17
C PRO A 269 -7.08 -14.38 -4.82
N THR A 270 -6.06 -13.53 -4.89
CA THR A 270 -5.51 -12.78 -3.76
C THR A 270 -5.61 -11.28 -4.07
N THR A 271 -5.42 -10.41 -3.09
CA THR A 271 -5.41 -8.97 -3.33
C THR A 271 -4.37 -8.28 -2.47
N SER A 272 -3.98 -7.08 -2.91
CA SER A 272 -3.08 -6.17 -2.19
C SER A 272 -3.68 -4.77 -2.09
N ILE A 273 -3.23 -4.04 -1.08
CA ILE A 273 -3.36 -2.58 -1.03
C ILE A 273 -1.95 -2.03 -1.20
N LEU A 274 -1.52 -1.93 -2.44
CA LEU A 274 -0.16 -1.56 -2.83
C LEU A 274 -0.18 -0.85 -4.18
N THR A 275 0.46 0.29 -4.31
CA THR A 275 0.49 1.05 -5.57
C THR A 275 1.88 1.27 -6.14
N ILE A 276 2.94 0.97 -5.40
CA ILE A 276 4.30 1.36 -5.75
C ILE A 276 4.33 2.91 -5.94
N THR A 277 5.01 3.43 -6.96
CA THR A 277 4.94 4.84 -7.38
C THR A 277 3.85 5.12 -8.44
N SER A 278 3.08 4.11 -8.83
CA SER A 278 1.99 4.26 -9.82
C SER A 278 0.75 5.00 -9.28
N ASN A 279 0.69 5.27 -7.95
CA ASN A 279 -0.29 6.17 -7.35
C ASN A 279 -0.33 7.54 -8.05
N VAL A 280 0.81 8.05 -8.51
CA VAL A 280 0.91 9.28 -9.31
C VAL A 280 0.15 9.14 -10.63
N VAL A 281 0.36 8.03 -11.35
CA VAL A 281 -0.30 7.76 -12.63
C VAL A 281 -1.80 7.57 -12.44
N TYR A 282 -2.23 6.76 -11.46
CA TYR A 282 -3.66 6.58 -11.16
C TYR A 282 -4.33 7.91 -10.80
N GLY A 283 -3.64 8.78 -10.05
CA GLY A 283 -4.10 10.10 -9.71
C GLY A 283 -4.35 10.99 -10.93
N LYS A 284 -3.48 10.95 -11.95
CA LYS A 284 -3.63 11.68 -13.21
C LYS A 284 -4.90 11.33 -14.01
N TYR A 285 -5.51 10.19 -13.70
CA TYR A 285 -6.75 9.72 -14.35
C TYR A 285 -7.99 9.80 -13.45
N THR A 286 -7.85 10.38 -12.25
CA THR A 286 -8.94 10.48 -11.26
C THR A 286 -9.34 11.94 -11.06
N GLY A 287 -10.63 12.25 -11.18
CA GLY A 287 -11.22 13.58 -11.01
C GLY A 287 -11.25 14.04 -9.54
N ASN A 288 -11.92 15.20 -9.27
CA ASN A 288 -12.21 15.63 -7.90
C ASN A 288 -13.02 14.58 -7.16
N MET A 289 -12.79 14.44 -5.85
CA MET A 289 -13.45 13.42 -5.03
C MET A 289 -14.17 14.03 -3.83
N PRO A 290 -15.18 13.33 -3.30
CA PRO A 290 -15.96 13.80 -2.15
C PRO A 290 -15.17 14.01 -0.85
N ASP A 291 -13.97 13.38 -0.70
CA ASP A 291 -13.05 13.60 0.42
C ASP A 291 -12.31 14.94 0.38
N GLY A 292 -12.47 15.71 -0.70
CA GLY A 292 -11.78 16.97 -0.96
C GLY A 292 -10.51 16.86 -1.81
N ARG A 293 -10.14 15.64 -2.24
CA ARG A 293 -9.01 15.43 -3.15
C ARG A 293 -9.26 16.15 -4.48
N ARG A 294 -8.25 16.87 -4.97
CA ARG A 294 -8.30 17.59 -6.23
C ARG A 294 -7.99 16.68 -7.43
N ALA A 295 -8.69 16.97 -8.52
CA ALA A 295 -8.49 16.26 -9.79
C ALA A 295 -7.02 16.25 -10.22
N TRP A 296 -6.60 15.13 -10.77
CA TRP A 296 -5.31 14.91 -11.41
C TRP A 296 -4.09 14.94 -10.49
N THR A 297 -4.30 15.09 -9.17
CA THR A 297 -3.25 14.95 -8.16
C THR A 297 -2.98 13.47 -7.84
N PRO A 298 -1.79 13.10 -7.32
CA PRO A 298 -1.52 11.73 -6.89
C PRO A 298 -2.55 11.18 -5.91
N LEU A 299 -2.82 9.87 -5.98
CA LEU A 299 -3.54 9.15 -4.92
C LEU A 299 -2.58 8.84 -3.76
N ALA A 300 -3.09 8.61 -2.56
CA ALA A 300 -2.29 8.09 -1.47
C ALA A 300 -1.71 6.71 -1.84
N PRO A 301 -0.45 6.41 -1.48
CA PRO A 301 0.19 5.15 -1.83
C PRO A 301 -0.26 4.01 -0.92
N GLY A 302 -0.56 2.85 -1.50
CA GLY A 302 -0.90 1.65 -0.74
C GLY A 302 -2.05 1.87 0.24
N ALA A 303 -1.86 1.38 1.47
CA ALA A 303 -2.82 1.51 2.56
C ALA A 303 -2.61 2.78 3.42
N ASN A 304 -1.71 3.67 3.00
CA ASN A 304 -1.52 4.94 3.70
C ASN A 304 -2.80 5.77 3.71
N PRO A 305 -3.07 6.50 4.79
CA PRO A 305 -4.12 7.52 4.81
C PRO A 305 -3.95 8.56 3.71
N SER A 306 -5.05 9.23 3.36
CA SER A 306 -5.05 10.33 2.40
C SER A 306 -4.18 11.50 2.91
N TYR A 307 -3.57 12.24 2.00
CA TYR A 307 -2.69 13.35 2.36
C TYR A 307 -3.42 14.39 3.22
N GLY A 308 -2.85 14.67 4.41
CA GLY A 308 -3.44 15.58 5.39
C GLY A 308 -4.61 15.01 6.20
N ALA A 309 -4.95 13.73 6.04
CA ALA A 309 -5.99 13.07 6.83
C ALA A 309 -5.53 12.71 8.25
N GLU A 310 -4.23 12.41 8.42
CA GLU A 310 -3.61 11.98 9.67
C GLU A 310 -3.46 13.16 10.63
N GLN A 311 -4.41 13.32 11.55
CA GLN A 311 -4.45 14.44 12.51
C GLN A 311 -4.23 13.99 13.95
N SER A 312 -4.31 12.68 14.22
CA SER A 312 -4.21 12.08 15.56
C SER A 312 -2.83 11.48 15.87
N GLY A 313 -1.82 11.76 15.03
CA GLY A 313 -0.44 11.29 15.20
C GLY A 313 -0.16 9.91 14.61
N LEU A 314 1.12 9.52 14.66
CA LEU A 314 1.62 8.29 14.06
C LEU A 314 0.91 7.03 14.60
N ILE A 315 0.73 6.93 15.91
CA ILE A 315 0.15 5.72 16.53
C ILE A 315 -1.30 5.50 16.07
N ALA A 316 -2.08 6.57 15.95
CA ALA A 316 -3.45 6.47 15.44
C ALA A 316 -3.48 6.03 13.97
N SER A 317 -2.57 6.55 13.15
CA SER A 317 -2.41 6.13 11.74
C SER A 317 -2.08 4.63 11.65
N LEU A 318 -1.11 4.18 12.41
CA LEU A 318 -0.73 2.77 12.48
C LEU A 318 -1.89 1.88 12.97
N ASN A 319 -2.63 2.31 13.99
CA ASN A 319 -3.78 1.56 14.49
C ASN A 319 -4.88 1.37 13.43
N SER A 320 -5.20 2.40 12.65
CA SER A 320 -6.17 2.28 11.54
C SER A 320 -5.72 1.25 10.51
N VAL A 321 -4.44 1.27 10.10
CA VAL A 321 -3.91 0.29 9.14
C VAL A 321 -3.88 -1.11 9.72
N ALA A 322 -3.55 -1.27 11.02
CA ALA A 322 -3.51 -2.57 11.70
C ALA A 322 -4.87 -3.27 11.77
N LYS A 323 -5.99 -2.54 11.66
CA LYS A 323 -7.34 -3.11 11.62
C LYS A 323 -7.68 -3.78 10.29
N LEU A 324 -6.88 -3.58 9.23
CA LEU A 324 -7.09 -4.24 7.94
C LEU A 324 -6.70 -5.72 8.04
N PRO A 325 -7.63 -6.67 7.85
CA PRO A 325 -7.33 -8.09 8.06
C PRO A 325 -6.47 -8.65 6.93
N TYR A 326 -5.29 -9.17 7.25
CA TYR A 326 -4.36 -9.75 6.28
C TYR A 326 -4.99 -10.87 5.44
N GLN A 327 -5.90 -11.65 5.99
CA GLN A 327 -6.61 -12.72 5.28
C GLN A 327 -7.39 -12.25 4.04
N TYR A 328 -7.72 -10.96 3.93
CA TYR A 328 -8.35 -10.38 2.74
C TYR A 328 -7.35 -9.66 1.83
N ALA A 329 -6.07 -9.64 2.19
CA ALA A 329 -5.02 -8.97 1.42
C ALA A 329 -3.71 -9.78 1.44
N LEU A 330 -3.77 -11.04 0.99
CA LEU A 330 -2.63 -11.96 1.03
C LEU A 330 -1.45 -11.53 0.13
N ASP A 331 -1.69 -10.66 -0.85
CA ASP A 331 -0.62 -10.01 -1.61
C ASP A 331 -0.07 -8.74 -0.95
N GLY A 332 -0.51 -8.45 0.26
CA GLY A 332 0.07 -7.48 1.17
C GLY A 332 -0.67 -6.17 1.33
N ILE A 333 -0.43 -5.55 2.48
CA ILE A 333 -0.96 -4.26 2.90
C ILE A 333 0.23 -3.33 3.09
N SER A 334 0.57 -2.56 2.05
CA SER A 334 1.73 -1.67 2.10
C SER A 334 1.44 -0.42 2.92
N ASN A 335 2.20 -0.22 3.98
CA ASN A 335 2.19 0.98 4.80
C ASN A 335 3.60 1.58 4.85
N THR A 336 3.72 2.88 4.58
CA THR A 336 4.99 3.61 4.59
C THR A 336 4.85 4.86 5.44
N GLN A 337 5.60 4.94 6.52
CA GLN A 337 5.58 6.07 7.43
C GLN A 337 6.90 6.86 7.38
N THR A 338 6.79 8.18 7.35
CA THR A 338 7.94 9.09 7.46
C THR A 338 7.85 9.77 8.81
N ILE A 339 8.92 9.64 9.59
CA ILE A 339 8.99 10.11 10.98
C ILE A 339 10.15 11.08 11.09
N ASN A 340 9.88 12.27 11.61
CA ASN A 340 10.93 13.22 11.95
C ASN A 340 11.83 12.61 13.04
N PRO A 341 13.17 12.63 12.89
CA PRO A 341 14.07 12.07 13.90
C PRO A 341 13.81 12.62 15.32
N GLY A 342 13.40 13.90 15.44
CA GLY A 342 13.06 14.50 16.72
C GLY A 342 11.83 13.90 17.40
N ALA A 343 10.86 13.38 16.61
CA ALA A 343 9.69 12.71 17.14
C ALA A 343 10.04 11.34 17.77
N LEU A 344 11.05 10.65 17.23
CA LEU A 344 11.54 9.40 17.82
C LEU A 344 12.40 9.60 19.07
N GLY A 345 12.99 10.78 19.27
CA GLY A 345 13.84 11.03 20.44
C GLY A 345 15.05 11.91 20.13
N HIS A 346 15.77 12.29 21.19
CA HIS A 346 16.90 13.21 21.10
C HIS A 346 18.28 12.53 21.02
N SER A 347 18.32 11.21 21.20
CA SER A 347 19.54 10.40 21.08
C SER A 347 19.27 9.18 20.20
N ASP A 348 20.34 8.61 19.62
CA ASP A 348 20.23 7.39 18.80
C ASP A 348 19.66 6.20 19.58
N ARG A 349 19.97 6.15 20.87
CA ARG A 349 19.41 5.14 21.77
C ARG A 349 17.89 5.31 21.92
N GLU A 350 17.43 6.52 22.23
CA GLU A 350 15.99 6.80 22.37
C GLU A 350 15.25 6.53 21.08
N ARG A 351 15.76 6.98 19.94
CA ARG A 351 15.18 6.74 18.62
C ARG A 351 15.02 5.26 18.32
N THR A 352 16.08 4.49 18.62
CA THR A 352 16.09 3.03 18.45
C THR A 352 15.06 2.35 19.35
N GLU A 353 15.04 2.68 20.64
CA GLU A 353 14.13 2.07 21.62
C GLU A 353 12.66 2.44 21.31
N ASN A 354 12.38 3.68 20.94
CA ASN A 354 11.04 4.14 20.57
C ASN A 354 10.57 3.49 19.26
N LEU A 355 11.44 3.32 18.26
CA LEU A 355 11.07 2.61 17.04
C LEU A 355 10.75 1.14 17.33
N VAL A 356 11.49 0.45 18.20
CA VAL A 356 11.15 -0.93 18.62
C VAL A 356 9.78 -0.97 19.28
N ASN A 357 9.47 -0.02 20.17
CA ASN A 357 8.16 0.04 20.84
C ASN A 357 7.02 0.25 19.84
N ILE A 358 7.23 1.09 18.82
CA ILE A 358 6.27 1.31 17.73
C ILE A 358 6.05 0.02 16.93
N LEU A 359 7.13 -0.67 16.53
CA LEU A 359 7.06 -1.92 15.80
C LEU A 359 6.35 -3.01 16.61
N ASP A 360 6.74 -3.20 17.88
CA ASP A 360 6.10 -4.17 18.77
C ASP A 360 4.59 -3.87 18.93
N GLY A 361 4.22 -2.60 19.13
CA GLY A 361 2.82 -2.18 19.27
C GLY A 361 2.02 -2.43 18.00
N TYR A 362 2.56 -2.07 16.84
CA TYR A 362 1.91 -2.20 15.54
C TYR A 362 1.70 -3.68 15.14
N PHE A 363 2.76 -4.48 15.20
CA PHE A 363 2.69 -5.88 14.80
C PHE A 363 1.92 -6.76 15.78
N SER A 364 1.93 -6.46 17.09
CA SER A 364 1.08 -7.14 18.07
C SER A 364 -0.42 -6.98 17.81
N ARG A 365 -0.83 -5.97 17.05
CA ARG A 365 -2.22 -5.74 16.62
C ARG A 365 -2.60 -6.51 15.35
N GLY A 366 -1.69 -7.32 14.79
CA GLY A 366 -1.93 -8.10 13.60
C GLY A 366 -1.69 -7.33 12.28
N ALA A 367 -1.04 -6.18 12.35
CA ALA A 367 -0.62 -5.45 11.15
C ALA A 367 0.34 -6.29 10.29
N HIS A 368 0.32 -6.07 8.97
CA HIS A 368 1.09 -6.88 8.03
C HIS A 368 2.50 -6.33 7.77
N HIS A 369 2.62 -5.09 7.30
CA HIS A 369 3.86 -4.54 6.78
C HIS A 369 4.08 -3.09 7.20
N LEU A 370 5.35 -2.71 7.38
CA LEU A 370 5.75 -1.33 7.63
C LEU A 370 7.07 -0.99 6.95
N ASN A 371 7.06 0.05 6.14
CA ASN A 371 8.23 0.82 5.74
C ASN A 371 8.42 2.00 6.69
N VAL A 372 9.65 2.23 7.13
CA VAL A 372 9.99 3.36 8.00
C VAL A 372 11.04 4.23 7.33
N ASN A 373 10.72 5.49 7.15
CA ASN A 373 11.64 6.55 6.77
C ASN A 373 11.90 7.45 8.00
N VAL A 374 13.18 7.74 8.26
CA VAL A 374 13.56 8.59 9.40
C VAL A 374 14.40 9.77 8.90
N PHE A 375 13.71 10.83 8.50
CA PHE A 375 14.29 12.11 8.05
C PHE A 375 13.24 13.22 8.09
N GLY A 376 13.69 14.49 8.05
CA GLY A 376 12.82 15.65 7.97
C GLY A 376 12.43 15.99 6.53
N LYS A 377 11.32 16.70 6.37
CA LYS A 377 10.80 17.14 5.07
C LYS A 377 11.76 18.10 4.35
N GLU A 378 12.49 18.91 5.10
CA GLU A 378 13.48 19.86 4.59
C GLU A 378 14.57 19.14 3.81
N MET A 379 14.99 17.95 4.25
CA MET A 379 15.99 17.13 3.57
C MET A 379 15.51 16.67 2.20
N LEU A 380 14.25 16.31 2.07
CA LEU A 380 13.65 15.94 0.76
C LEU A 380 13.63 17.12 -0.20
N VAL A 381 13.25 18.31 0.29
CA VAL A 381 13.22 19.54 -0.53
C VAL A 381 14.62 19.91 -0.98
N ASP A 382 15.60 19.90 -0.08
CA ASP A 382 16.99 20.21 -0.42
C ASP A 382 17.58 19.19 -1.41
N ALA A 383 17.31 17.89 -1.21
CA ALA A 383 17.75 16.83 -2.13
C ALA A 383 17.12 16.96 -3.53
N MET A 384 15.87 17.43 -3.61
CA MET A 384 15.17 17.68 -4.87
C MET A 384 15.73 18.89 -5.62
N GLU A 385 16.17 19.93 -4.90
CA GLU A 385 16.70 21.17 -5.48
C GLU A 385 18.22 21.11 -5.74
N HIS A 386 18.94 20.27 -5.00
CA HIS A 386 20.39 20.12 -5.05
C HIS A 386 20.83 18.65 -5.17
N PRO A 387 20.35 17.90 -6.19
CA PRO A 387 20.63 16.48 -6.32
C PRO A 387 22.13 16.15 -6.51
N GLU A 388 22.95 17.14 -6.88
CA GLU A 388 24.40 17.01 -7.08
C GLU A 388 25.20 16.90 -5.79
N LYS A 389 24.63 17.23 -4.63
CA LYS A 389 25.33 17.17 -3.35
C LYS A 389 25.74 15.72 -3.02
N PRO A 390 26.99 15.50 -2.53
CA PRO A 390 27.48 14.14 -2.24
C PRO A 390 26.63 13.36 -1.26
N GLU A 391 26.03 14.02 -0.25
CA GLU A 391 25.17 13.41 0.75
C GLU A 391 23.89 12.83 0.18
N TYR A 392 23.42 13.30 -1.00
CA TYR A 392 22.20 12.82 -1.64
C TYR A 392 22.43 11.71 -2.67
N GLN A 393 23.67 11.42 -3.05
CA GLN A 393 23.98 10.41 -4.08
C GLN A 393 23.50 9.00 -3.71
N ASN A 394 23.44 8.68 -2.42
CA ASN A 394 22.94 7.41 -1.89
C ASN A 394 21.72 7.60 -0.98
N PHE A 395 21.10 8.79 -0.98
CA PHE A 395 19.94 9.04 -0.13
C PHE A 395 18.78 8.13 -0.55
N THR A 396 18.58 7.08 0.24
CA THR A 396 17.59 6.04 0.02
C THR A 396 16.34 6.34 0.82
N ILE A 397 15.19 6.19 0.17
CA ILE A 397 13.87 6.30 0.78
C ILE A 397 13.03 5.07 0.49
N ARG A 398 12.16 4.73 1.42
CA ARG A 398 11.08 3.75 1.22
C ARG A 398 9.87 4.48 0.63
N VAL A 399 9.30 3.96 -0.46
CA VAL A 399 8.19 4.63 -1.16
C VAL A 399 6.84 3.93 -1.03
N SER A 400 6.76 2.67 -1.36
CA SER A 400 5.59 1.81 -1.14
C SER A 400 5.97 0.37 -1.50
N GLY A 401 6.41 -0.40 -0.51
CA GLY A 401 6.87 -1.78 -0.67
C GLY A 401 8.29 -1.95 -1.20
N TYR A 402 8.99 -0.90 -1.61
CA TYR A 402 10.39 -0.94 -2.03
C TYR A 402 11.11 0.36 -1.69
N ALA A 403 12.44 0.34 -1.79
CA ALA A 403 13.27 1.51 -1.63
C ALA A 403 13.81 2.01 -2.98
N VAL A 404 14.19 3.27 -3.01
CA VAL A 404 14.76 3.92 -4.20
C VAL A 404 15.68 5.06 -3.74
N LYS A 405 16.67 5.40 -4.55
CA LYS A 405 17.38 6.66 -4.36
C LYS A 405 16.43 7.81 -4.70
N PHE A 406 16.27 8.75 -3.78
CA PHE A 406 15.31 9.85 -3.95
C PHE A 406 15.57 10.68 -5.21
N ILE A 407 16.85 10.88 -5.53
CA ILE A 407 17.26 11.67 -6.71
C ILE A 407 16.95 10.97 -8.05
N ASP A 408 16.75 9.65 -8.06
CA ASP A 408 16.39 8.88 -9.26
C ASP A 408 14.89 8.93 -9.59
N LEU A 409 14.08 9.44 -8.67
CA LEU A 409 12.65 9.64 -8.90
C LEU A 409 12.39 10.80 -9.87
N THR A 410 11.33 10.69 -10.66
CA THR A 410 10.85 11.82 -11.45
C THR A 410 10.42 12.98 -10.54
N ARG A 411 10.48 14.22 -11.03
CA ARG A 411 10.06 15.40 -10.26
C ARG A 411 8.65 15.25 -9.67
N GLU A 412 7.73 14.66 -10.41
CA GLU A 412 6.36 14.43 -9.94
C GLU A 412 6.31 13.44 -8.77
N GLN A 413 7.11 12.37 -8.83
CA GLN A 413 7.21 11.39 -7.76
C GLN A 413 7.91 11.97 -6.52
N GLN A 414 8.93 12.82 -6.70
CA GLN A 414 9.58 13.55 -5.60
C GLN A 414 8.57 14.46 -4.89
N LEU A 415 7.78 15.21 -5.65
CA LEU A 415 6.73 16.08 -5.10
C LEU A 415 5.65 15.27 -4.37
N ASP A 416 5.27 14.09 -4.90
CA ASP A 416 4.36 13.16 -4.22
C ASP A 416 4.93 12.76 -2.85
N VAL A 417 6.19 12.31 -2.79
CA VAL A 417 6.86 11.92 -1.54
C VAL A 417 6.92 13.07 -0.55
N ILE A 418 7.27 14.28 -1.00
CA ILE A 418 7.34 15.50 -0.17
C ILE A 418 5.95 15.88 0.39
N SER A 419 4.87 15.58 -0.36
CA SER A 419 3.49 15.89 0.08
C SER A 419 2.94 14.92 1.11
N ARG A 420 3.58 13.76 1.33
CA ARG A 420 3.16 12.77 2.31
C ARG A 420 3.30 13.30 3.73
N THR A 421 2.55 12.72 4.65
CA THR A 421 2.65 13.06 6.07
C THR A 421 4.06 12.76 6.58
N CYS A 422 4.67 13.73 7.25
CA CYS A 422 5.87 13.54 8.05
C CYS A 422 5.46 13.76 9.50
N HIS A 423 5.55 12.71 10.31
CA HIS A 423 5.12 12.78 11.71
C HIS A 423 6.13 13.52 12.57
N GLU A 424 5.69 14.65 13.12
CA GLU A 424 6.48 15.49 14.05
C GLU A 424 6.31 15.06 15.50
N THR A 425 5.30 14.20 15.79
CA THR A 425 4.99 13.61 17.10
C THR A 425 4.56 12.17 16.94
N LEU A 426 4.78 11.34 17.97
CA LEU A 426 4.33 9.94 18.03
C LEU A 426 2.83 9.81 18.29
#